data_2c0dcbefa21f852e0f6828d7881ebc64
#
_entry.id   2c0dcbefa21f852e0f6828d7881ebc64
#
_cell.length_a   1.000
_cell.length_b   1.000
_cell.length_c   1.000
_cell.angle_alpha   90.00
_cell.angle_beta   90.00
_cell.angle_gamma   90.00
#
_symmetry.space_group_name_H-M   'P 1'
#
loop_
_entity.id
_entity.type
_entity.pdbx_description
1 polymer ?
#
loop_
_entity_poly.entity_id
_entity_poly.type
_entity_poly.pdbx_seq_one_letter_code
_entity_poly.pdbx_strand_id
1 'polypeptide(L)'
;MEGGHRIGIGATAVIQNGRLCSVRQVSSLNLRIAHPASLSIEPLAEQLFSRGLCSVLVAGEPGSGKTTLLRALSCWLAGRWKVTIVDERGELYEPNFSAQDGLCCMDFLRGFPKAQGVLQAVRTLSPQVIVCDELGDCEEVQQLLYALNTGVCLLASIHAGSREQLCRRQPFLQLQASGSLDRVLLLRGASHPGQVQEILEIHPSASSSRG
;
A
#
# COMPACT_ATOMS: atom_id res chain seq x y z
N MET A 1 -13.22 -5.70 -12.41
CA MET A 1 -12.79 -5.12 -13.70
C MET A 1 -11.29 -4.91 -13.60
N GLU A 2 -10.56 -5.24 -14.61
CA GLU A 2 -9.11 -4.99 -14.67
C GLU A 2 -8.84 -3.49 -14.78
N GLY A 3 -7.73 -2.99 -14.24
CA GLY A 3 -7.34 -1.59 -14.35
C GLY A 3 -7.84 -0.64 -13.24
N GLY A 4 -8.29 -1.14 -12.09
CA GLY A 4 -8.69 -0.29 -10.95
C GLY A 4 -10.01 0.45 -11.11
N HIS A 5 -10.75 0.21 -12.19
CA HIS A 5 -12.09 0.77 -12.38
C HIS A 5 -13.09 0.09 -11.44
N ARG A 6 -13.98 0.88 -10.84
CA ARG A 6 -15.05 0.36 -9.96
C ARG A 6 -16.41 0.78 -10.46
N ILE A 7 -17.38 -0.14 -10.37
CA ILE A 7 -18.79 0.12 -10.66
C ILE A 7 -19.59 -0.15 -9.39
N GLY A 8 -20.21 0.88 -8.84
CA GLY A 8 -21.25 0.77 -7.83
C GLY A 8 -22.62 0.69 -8.49
N ILE A 9 -23.44 -0.25 -8.06
CA ILE A 9 -24.78 -0.46 -8.58
C ILE A 9 -25.80 -0.19 -7.47
N GLY A 10 -26.63 0.83 -7.65
CA GLY A 10 -27.82 1.05 -6.84
C GLY A 10 -28.98 0.25 -7.40
N ALA A 11 -29.54 -0.67 -6.61
CA ALA A 11 -30.59 -1.58 -7.06
C ALA A 11 -31.41 -2.13 -5.89
N THR A 12 -32.55 -2.77 -6.17
CA THR A 12 -33.36 -3.46 -5.17
C THR A 12 -32.79 -4.86 -4.91
N ALA A 13 -32.51 -5.16 -3.65
CA ALA A 13 -32.03 -6.47 -3.23
C ALA A 13 -33.09 -7.56 -3.37
N VAL A 14 -32.72 -8.75 -3.81
CA VAL A 14 -33.49 -9.98 -3.75
C VAL A 14 -32.90 -10.89 -2.70
N ILE A 15 -33.64 -11.09 -1.61
CA ILE A 15 -33.17 -11.88 -0.45
C ILE A 15 -33.94 -13.21 -0.44
N GLN A 16 -33.22 -14.31 -0.31
CA GLN A 16 -33.76 -15.65 -0.07
C GLN A 16 -33.08 -16.26 1.15
N ASN A 17 -33.86 -16.79 2.06
CA ASN A 17 -33.36 -17.39 3.32
C ASN A 17 -32.39 -16.48 4.10
N GLY A 18 -32.67 -15.16 4.15
CA GLY A 18 -31.87 -14.16 4.83
C GLY A 18 -30.53 -13.81 4.15
N ARG A 19 -30.29 -14.30 2.93
CA ARG A 19 -29.07 -14.01 2.15
C ARG A 19 -29.40 -13.24 0.87
N LEU A 20 -28.52 -12.32 0.51
CA LEU A 20 -28.60 -11.62 -0.77
C LEU A 20 -28.28 -12.60 -1.90
N CYS A 21 -29.27 -12.87 -2.76
CA CYS A 21 -29.13 -13.78 -3.90
C CYS A 21 -28.87 -13.04 -5.21
N SER A 22 -29.51 -11.90 -5.40
CA SER A 22 -29.36 -11.09 -6.61
C SER A 22 -29.86 -9.66 -6.39
N VAL A 23 -29.78 -8.84 -7.39
CA VAL A 23 -30.37 -7.50 -7.41
C VAL A 23 -31.31 -7.35 -8.60
N ARG A 24 -32.32 -6.51 -8.46
CA ARG A 24 -33.29 -6.15 -9.53
C ARG A 24 -33.51 -4.65 -9.56
N GLN A 25 -34.11 -4.14 -10.62
CA GLN A 25 -34.46 -2.72 -10.76
C GLN A 25 -33.26 -1.83 -10.46
N VAL A 26 -32.22 -1.94 -11.28
CA VAL A 26 -31.07 -1.04 -11.18
C VAL A 26 -31.55 0.40 -11.34
N SER A 27 -31.32 1.22 -10.33
CA SER A 27 -31.73 2.63 -10.26
C SER A 27 -30.59 3.59 -10.56
N SER A 28 -29.36 3.19 -10.30
CA SER A 28 -28.18 4.03 -10.53
C SER A 28 -26.93 3.21 -10.76
N LEU A 29 -25.99 3.79 -11.50
CA LEU A 29 -24.63 3.29 -11.68
C LEU A 29 -23.65 4.39 -11.29
N ASN A 30 -22.71 4.05 -10.42
CA ASN A 30 -21.61 4.91 -10.09
C ASN A 30 -20.34 4.33 -10.72
N LEU A 31 -19.80 5.02 -11.71
CA LEU A 31 -18.59 4.62 -12.43
C LEU A 31 -17.39 5.39 -11.89
N ARG A 32 -16.47 4.68 -11.27
CA ARG A 32 -15.18 5.24 -10.87
C ARG A 32 -14.13 4.81 -11.89
N ILE A 33 -13.73 5.75 -12.74
CA ILE A 33 -12.73 5.51 -13.77
C ILE A 33 -11.36 5.85 -13.18
N ALA A 34 -10.47 4.87 -13.11
CA ALA A 34 -9.07 5.13 -12.79
C ALA A 34 -8.40 5.79 -14.01
N HIS A 35 -7.73 6.89 -13.79
CA HIS A 35 -6.88 7.51 -14.81
C HIS A 35 -5.42 7.13 -14.54
N PRO A 36 -4.64 6.76 -15.58
CA PRO A 36 -3.20 6.61 -15.43
C PRO A 36 -2.62 8.01 -15.10
N ALA A 37 -2.11 8.18 -13.90
CA ALA A 37 -1.39 9.39 -13.53
C ALA A 37 0.10 9.15 -13.79
N SER A 38 0.68 9.85 -14.72
CA SER A 38 2.13 9.92 -14.87
C SER A 38 2.68 10.86 -13.80
N LEU A 39 3.02 10.31 -12.64
CA LEU A 39 3.81 11.02 -11.64
C LEU A 39 5.27 10.91 -12.04
N SER A 40 5.96 12.05 -12.19
CA SER A 40 7.42 12.05 -12.21
C SER A 40 7.90 11.69 -10.81
N ILE A 41 8.21 10.41 -10.62
CA ILE A 41 8.53 9.83 -9.31
C ILE A 41 10.02 9.90 -8.98
N GLU A 42 10.87 10.07 -10.00
CA GLU A 42 12.31 9.98 -9.88
C GLU A 42 12.90 10.87 -8.77
N PRO A 43 12.59 12.18 -8.69
CA PRO A 43 13.19 13.04 -7.66
C PRO A 43 12.79 12.62 -6.25
N LEU A 44 11.53 12.20 -6.06
CA LEU A 44 11.03 11.72 -4.78
C LEU A 44 11.67 10.37 -4.40
N ALA A 45 11.73 9.45 -5.35
CA ALA A 45 12.31 8.14 -5.13
C ALA A 45 13.82 8.22 -4.83
N GLU A 46 14.56 9.05 -5.56
CA GLU A 46 15.96 9.32 -5.27
C GLU A 46 16.16 9.92 -3.88
N GLN A 47 15.34 10.88 -3.48
CA GLN A 47 15.37 11.43 -2.12
C GLN A 47 15.08 10.36 -1.06
N LEU A 48 14.09 9.49 -1.30
CA LEU A 48 13.70 8.45 -0.34
C LEU A 48 14.73 7.35 -0.21
N PHE A 49 15.36 6.94 -1.31
CA PHE A 49 16.23 5.77 -1.35
C PHE A 49 17.71 6.10 -1.62
N SER A 50 18.11 7.37 -1.49
CA SER A 50 19.50 7.85 -1.68
C SER A 50 20.53 7.16 -0.80
N ARG A 51 20.13 6.73 0.40
CA ARG A 51 20.99 6.03 1.37
C ARG A 51 20.85 4.50 1.32
N GLY A 52 20.08 3.99 0.37
CA GLY A 52 19.75 2.58 0.23
C GLY A 52 18.27 2.30 0.46
N LEU A 53 17.93 1.01 0.41
CA LEU A 53 16.57 0.54 0.61
C LEU A 53 16.12 0.76 2.05
N CYS A 54 14.88 1.22 2.23
CA CYS A 54 14.27 1.50 3.54
C CYS A 54 12.75 1.25 3.51
N SER A 55 12.16 1.08 4.69
CA SER A 55 10.72 0.91 4.83
C SER A 55 10.00 2.26 4.82
N VAL A 56 8.98 2.38 3.96
CA VAL A 56 8.24 3.62 3.75
C VAL A 56 6.73 3.40 3.90
N LEU A 57 6.09 4.25 4.69
CA LEU A 57 4.63 4.27 4.86
C LEU A 57 4.04 5.53 4.19
N VAL A 58 3.08 5.35 3.30
CA VAL A 58 2.37 6.45 2.64
C VAL A 58 1.08 6.76 3.38
N ALA A 59 1.02 7.89 4.07
CA ALA A 59 -0.14 8.34 4.83
C ALA A 59 -0.93 9.39 4.05
N GLY A 60 -2.26 9.29 4.07
CA GLY A 60 -3.12 10.26 3.42
C GLY A 60 -4.61 9.91 3.52
N GLU A 61 -5.47 10.88 3.25
CA GLU A 61 -6.91 10.72 3.18
C GLU A 61 -7.35 9.84 2.00
N PRO A 62 -8.61 9.36 1.98
CA PRO A 62 -9.20 8.77 0.79
C PRO A 62 -9.08 9.73 -0.42
N GLY A 63 -8.66 9.21 -1.57
CA GLY A 63 -8.49 10.02 -2.79
C GLY A 63 -7.22 10.89 -2.83
N SER A 64 -6.35 10.86 -1.82
CA SER A 64 -5.09 11.62 -1.81
C SER A 64 -4.00 11.08 -2.76
N GLY A 65 -4.25 9.96 -3.46
CA GLY A 65 -3.31 9.39 -4.43
C GLY A 65 -2.34 8.37 -3.86
N LYS A 66 -2.58 7.81 -2.65
CA LYS A 66 -1.74 6.76 -2.03
C LYS A 66 -1.45 5.60 -2.96
N THR A 67 -2.49 4.96 -3.50
CA THR A 67 -2.35 3.79 -4.39
C THR A 67 -1.57 4.14 -5.67
N THR A 68 -1.79 5.31 -6.23
CA THR A 68 -1.05 5.79 -7.40
C THR A 68 0.44 5.98 -7.08
N LEU A 69 0.74 6.57 -5.92
CA LEU A 69 2.11 6.77 -5.46
C LEU A 69 2.81 5.43 -5.15
N LEU A 70 2.10 4.50 -4.49
CA LEU A 70 2.62 3.14 -4.23
C LEU A 70 3.00 2.43 -5.53
N ARG A 71 2.13 2.48 -6.54
CA ARG A 71 2.41 1.89 -7.86
C ARG A 71 3.64 2.51 -8.51
N ALA A 72 3.73 3.84 -8.55
CA ALA A 72 4.86 4.52 -9.16
C ALA A 72 6.19 4.22 -8.45
N LEU A 73 6.19 4.22 -7.10
CA LEU A 73 7.34 3.82 -6.31
C LEU A 73 7.72 2.35 -6.51
N SER A 74 6.72 1.47 -6.62
CA SER A 74 6.96 0.03 -6.86
C SER A 74 7.66 -0.21 -8.19
N CYS A 75 7.24 0.47 -9.27
CA CYS A 75 7.90 0.42 -10.57
C CYS A 75 9.35 0.89 -10.48
N TRP A 76 9.58 2.03 -9.84
CA TRP A 76 10.92 2.58 -9.69
C TRP A 76 11.85 1.66 -8.89
N LEU A 77 11.32 1.06 -7.80
CA LEU A 77 12.05 0.09 -6.98
C LEU A 77 12.36 -1.19 -7.75
N ALA A 78 11.42 -1.69 -8.55
CA ALA A 78 11.61 -2.93 -9.32
C ALA A 78 12.71 -2.85 -10.39
N GLY A 79 13.09 -1.64 -10.79
CA GLY A 79 14.27 -1.43 -11.63
C GLY A 79 15.61 -1.67 -10.90
N ARG A 80 15.61 -1.83 -9.57
CA ARG A 80 16.83 -1.92 -8.75
C ARG A 80 16.81 -3.07 -7.75
N TRP A 81 15.64 -3.44 -7.25
CA TRP A 81 15.45 -4.45 -6.20
C TRP A 81 14.33 -5.42 -6.55
N LYS A 82 14.35 -6.58 -5.93
CA LYS A 82 13.29 -7.57 -6.07
C LYS A 82 12.07 -7.15 -5.26
N VAL A 83 10.99 -6.82 -5.95
CA VAL A 83 9.73 -6.31 -5.37
C VAL A 83 8.67 -7.40 -5.45
N THR A 84 7.95 -7.64 -4.36
CA THR A 84 6.72 -8.44 -4.38
C THR A 84 5.54 -7.59 -3.94
N ILE A 85 4.53 -7.49 -4.78
CA ILE A 85 3.28 -6.81 -4.48
C ILE A 85 2.26 -7.81 -3.95
N VAL A 86 1.79 -7.59 -2.72
CA VAL A 86 0.69 -8.35 -2.11
C VAL A 86 -0.57 -7.51 -2.24
N ASP A 87 -1.42 -7.88 -3.19
CA ASP A 87 -2.59 -7.12 -3.62
C ASP A 87 -3.87 -7.90 -3.33
N GLU A 88 -4.38 -7.76 -2.13
CA GLU A 88 -5.57 -8.47 -1.66
C GLU A 88 -6.83 -8.03 -2.42
N ARG A 89 -6.95 -6.71 -2.72
CA ARG A 89 -8.14 -6.10 -3.31
C ARG A 89 -8.06 -5.88 -4.82
N GLY A 90 -6.93 -6.17 -5.46
CA GLY A 90 -6.71 -5.89 -6.88
C GLY A 90 -6.60 -4.39 -7.18
N GLU A 91 -6.11 -3.60 -6.22
CA GLU A 91 -5.99 -2.15 -6.35
C GLU A 91 -4.60 -1.69 -6.80
N LEU A 92 -3.58 -2.52 -6.59
CA LEU A 92 -2.20 -2.21 -6.97
C LEU A 92 -1.84 -2.74 -8.35
N TYR A 93 -2.39 -3.87 -8.74
CA TYR A 93 -2.09 -4.47 -10.04
C TYR A 93 -2.68 -3.68 -11.22
N GLU A 94 -1.86 -3.44 -12.22
CA GLU A 94 -2.30 -2.97 -13.54
C GLU A 94 -1.80 -3.93 -14.64
N PRO A 95 -2.64 -4.27 -15.64
CA PRO A 95 -2.26 -5.21 -16.71
C PRO A 95 -1.01 -4.79 -17.50
N ASN A 96 -0.74 -3.49 -17.56
CA ASN A 96 0.39 -2.92 -18.31
C ASN A 96 1.67 -2.78 -17.48
N PHE A 97 1.67 -3.20 -16.21
CA PHE A 97 2.83 -3.12 -15.32
C PHE A 97 4.04 -3.90 -15.85
N SER A 98 3.79 -4.99 -16.55
CA SER A 98 4.85 -5.90 -17.03
C SER A 98 5.37 -5.59 -18.43
N ALA A 99 4.68 -4.72 -19.19
CA ALA A 99 4.96 -4.57 -20.63
C ALA A 99 5.81 -3.35 -20.97
N GLN A 100 5.93 -2.35 -20.10
CA GLN A 100 6.48 -1.07 -20.50
C GLN A 100 7.97 -0.86 -20.21
N ASP A 101 8.60 -1.57 -19.25
CA ASP A 101 9.94 -1.14 -18.79
C ASP A 101 10.96 -2.26 -18.49
N GLY A 102 10.80 -3.47 -19.00
CA GLY A 102 11.77 -4.54 -18.70
C GLY A 102 11.84 -4.90 -17.21
N LEU A 103 10.76 -4.71 -16.48
CA LEU A 103 10.64 -4.95 -15.05
C LEU A 103 10.62 -6.46 -14.74
N CYS A 104 11.77 -7.09 -14.85
CA CYS A 104 11.92 -8.52 -14.55
C CYS A 104 12.00 -8.84 -13.05
N CYS A 105 11.92 -7.84 -12.16
CA CYS A 105 12.11 -8.01 -10.73
C CYS A 105 10.84 -7.73 -9.89
N MET A 106 9.64 -7.90 -10.47
CA MET A 106 8.37 -7.68 -9.78
C MET A 106 7.48 -8.91 -9.82
N ASP A 107 7.15 -9.43 -8.65
CA ASP A 107 6.21 -10.54 -8.45
C ASP A 107 4.87 -10.03 -7.90
N PHE A 108 3.75 -10.71 -8.21
CA PHE A 108 2.42 -10.35 -7.74
C PHE A 108 1.72 -11.52 -7.05
N LEU A 109 1.26 -11.30 -5.83
CA LEU A 109 0.36 -12.19 -5.10
C LEU A 109 -1.01 -11.51 -5.00
N ARG A 110 -1.96 -11.93 -5.84
CA ARG A 110 -3.29 -11.31 -5.98
C ARG A 110 -4.35 -12.15 -5.28
N GLY A 111 -5.27 -11.47 -4.56
CA GLY A 111 -6.39 -12.13 -3.88
C GLY A 111 -5.98 -12.95 -2.66
N PHE A 112 -4.74 -12.92 -2.24
CA PHE A 112 -4.30 -13.48 -0.97
C PHE A 112 -4.71 -12.54 0.16
N PRO A 113 -5.21 -13.03 1.30
CA PRO A 113 -5.25 -12.24 2.51
C PRO A 113 -3.85 -11.70 2.80
N LYS A 114 -3.72 -10.40 3.09
CA LYS A 114 -2.44 -9.69 3.12
C LYS A 114 -1.35 -10.40 3.94
N ALA A 115 -1.71 -10.78 5.15
CA ALA A 115 -0.82 -11.47 6.06
C ALA A 115 -0.29 -12.81 5.50
N GLN A 116 -1.17 -13.60 4.87
CA GLN A 116 -0.79 -14.87 4.25
C GLN A 116 0.07 -14.63 3.00
N GLY A 117 -0.28 -13.63 2.20
CA GLY A 117 0.49 -13.23 1.01
C GLY A 117 1.90 -12.80 1.38
N VAL A 118 2.07 -12.02 2.44
CA VAL A 118 3.39 -11.59 2.93
C VAL A 118 4.24 -12.78 3.37
N LEU A 119 3.69 -13.70 4.16
CA LEU A 119 4.41 -14.91 4.57
C LEU A 119 4.79 -15.79 3.38
N GLN A 120 3.88 -15.92 2.41
CA GLN A 120 4.13 -16.66 1.18
C GLN A 120 5.25 -15.98 0.37
N ALA A 121 5.21 -14.66 0.21
CA ALA A 121 6.24 -13.89 -0.48
C ALA A 121 7.63 -14.16 0.11
N VAL A 122 7.79 -14.02 1.41
CA VAL A 122 9.08 -14.25 2.10
C VAL A 122 9.58 -15.67 1.88
N ARG A 123 8.70 -16.67 2.00
CA ARG A 123 9.08 -18.09 1.91
C ARG A 123 9.46 -18.55 0.52
N THR A 124 8.84 -18.00 -0.51
CA THR A 124 8.94 -18.56 -1.88
C THR A 124 9.55 -17.61 -2.90
N LEU A 125 9.42 -16.30 -2.71
CA LEU A 125 9.83 -15.31 -3.69
C LEU A 125 11.11 -14.56 -3.28
N SER A 126 11.51 -14.62 -2.01
CA SER A 126 12.71 -13.94 -1.48
C SER A 126 12.78 -12.46 -1.89
N PRO A 127 11.76 -11.65 -1.59
CA PRO A 127 11.74 -10.23 -1.95
C PRO A 127 12.71 -9.43 -1.12
N GLN A 128 13.19 -8.31 -1.68
CA GLN A 128 13.88 -7.27 -0.92
C GLN A 128 12.89 -6.20 -0.43
N VAL A 129 11.80 -6.01 -1.17
CA VAL A 129 10.70 -5.11 -0.83
C VAL A 129 9.36 -5.83 -0.95
N ILE A 130 8.54 -5.72 0.07
CA ILE A 130 7.13 -6.09 0.01
C ILE A 130 6.31 -4.81 -0.10
N VAL A 131 5.43 -4.78 -1.09
CA VAL A 131 4.47 -3.70 -1.28
C VAL A 131 3.09 -4.21 -0.91
N CYS A 132 2.43 -3.49 0.00
CA CYS A 132 1.04 -3.75 0.38
C CYS A 132 0.22 -2.49 0.20
N ASP A 133 -1.05 -2.65 -0.16
CA ASP A 133 -1.98 -1.54 -0.06
C ASP A 133 -2.26 -1.23 1.44
N GLU A 134 -3.35 -0.67 1.74
CA GLU A 134 -3.70 -0.12 3.04
C GLU A 134 -3.48 -1.09 4.22
N LEU A 135 -2.74 -0.62 5.23
CA LEU A 135 -2.62 -1.33 6.51
C LEU A 135 -3.91 -1.16 7.31
N GLY A 136 -4.57 -2.28 7.64
CA GLY A 136 -5.86 -2.31 8.28
C GLY A 136 -5.77 -2.33 9.80
N ASP A 137 -5.41 -3.45 10.38
CA ASP A 137 -5.46 -3.71 11.81
C ASP A 137 -4.12 -4.16 12.42
N CYS A 138 -4.14 -4.37 13.74
CA CYS A 138 -2.94 -4.73 14.50
C CYS A 138 -2.46 -6.15 14.25
N GLU A 139 -3.36 -7.07 13.95
CA GLU A 139 -3.02 -8.48 13.69
C GLU A 139 -2.27 -8.59 12.37
N GLU A 140 -2.72 -7.86 11.37
CA GLU A 140 -2.07 -7.74 10.07
C GLU A 140 -0.63 -7.21 10.21
N VAL A 141 -0.43 -6.17 11.04
CA VAL A 141 0.91 -5.61 11.29
C VAL A 141 1.83 -6.60 12.02
N GLN A 142 1.33 -7.39 12.96
CA GLN A 142 2.16 -8.39 13.63
C GLN A 142 2.74 -9.42 12.65
N GLN A 143 1.96 -9.82 11.66
CA GLN A 143 2.44 -10.74 10.63
C GLN A 143 3.41 -10.07 9.65
N LEU A 144 3.19 -8.80 9.33
CA LEU A 144 4.16 -7.99 8.57
C LEU A 144 5.50 -7.88 9.31
N LEU A 145 5.48 -7.63 10.62
CA LEU A 145 6.68 -7.52 11.44
C LEU A 145 7.54 -8.79 11.38
N TYR A 146 6.92 -9.97 11.28
CA TYR A 146 7.67 -11.21 11.08
C TYR A 146 8.48 -11.18 9.77
N ALA A 147 7.91 -10.67 8.68
CA ALA A 147 8.62 -10.51 7.41
C ALA A 147 9.72 -9.44 7.51
N LEU A 148 9.44 -8.31 8.14
CA LEU A 148 10.39 -7.21 8.30
C LEU A 148 11.61 -7.63 9.14
N ASN A 149 11.43 -8.48 10.13
CA ASN A 149 12.52 -9.05 10.92
C ASN A 149 13.46 -9.95 10.11
N THR A 150 13.10 -10.36 8.89
CA THR A 150 14.00 -11.07 7.98
C THR A 150 14.88 -10.13 7.12
N GLY A 151 14.76 -8.82 7.31
CA GLY A 151 15.49 -7.81 6.55
C GLY A 151 14.80 -7.33 5.27
N VAL A 152 13.54 -7.71 5.06
CA VAL A 152 12.71 -7.23 3.95
C VAL A 152 12.18 -5.84 4.29
N CYS A 153 12.24 -4.88 3.35
CA CYS A 153 11.67 -3.55 3.52
C CYS A 153 10.18 -3.52 3.13
N LEU A 154 9.43 -2.63 3.76
CA LEU A 154 8.00 -2.43 3.54
C LEU A 154 7.73 -1.14 2.77
N LEU A 155 6.89 -1.22 1.75
CA LEU A 155 6.22 -0.06 1.15
C LEU A 155 4.71 -0.27 1.27
N ALA A 156 4.04 0.52 2.11
CA ALA A 156 2.61 0.35 2.37
C ALA A 156 1.88 1.69 2.51
N SER A 157 0.55 1.67 2.55
CA SER A 157 -0.23 2.86 2.86
C SER A 157 -1.04 2.76 4.14
N ILE A 158 -1.44 3.91 4.66
CA ILE A 158 -2.31 4.03 5.83
C ILE A 158 -3.23 5.24 5.70
N HIS A 159 -4.46 5.13 6.21
CA HIS A 159 -5.36 6.26 6.28
C HIS A 159 -5.02 7.19 7.45
N ALA A 160 -4.42 8.34 7.13
CA ALA A 160 -4.21 9.45 8.04
C ALA A 160 -3.98 10.74 7.25
N GLY A 161 -4.82 11.75 7.42
CA GLY A 161 -4.74 13.04 6.72
C GLY A 161 -3.83 14.05 7.42
N SER A 162 -3.34 13.74 8.63
CA SER A 162 -2.41 14.59 9.38
C SER A 162 -1.49 13.75 10.27
N ARG A 163 -0.42 14.40 10.75
CA ARG A 163 0.52 13.77 11.68
C ARG A 163 -0.17 13.34 12.99
N GLU A 164 -1.10 14.14 13.49
CA GLU A 164 -1.86 13.85 14.73
C GLU A 164 -2.75 12.61 14.52
N GLN A 165 -3.40 12.49 13.36
CA GLN A 165 -4.19 11.31 13.02
C GLN A 165 -3.30 10.07 12.88
N LEU A 166 -2.14 10.21 12.23
CA LEU A 166 -1.17 9.14 12.08
C LEU A 166 -0.71 8.59 13.43
N CYS A 167 -0.35 9.48 14.37
CA CYS A 167 0.11 9.12 15.71
C CYS A 167 -0.98 8.45 16.60
N ARG A 168 -2.23 8.43 16.15
CA ARG A 168 -3.34 7.71 16.81
C ARG A 168 -3.61 6.33 16.18
N ARG A 169 -2.97 6.01 15.06
CA ARG A 169 -3.16 4.74 14.37
C ARG A 169 -2.31 3.64 14.99
N GLN A 170 -2.95 2.62 15.53
CA GLN A 170 -2.27 1.49 16.16
C GLN A 170 -1.28 0.77 15.22
N PRO A 171 -1.61 0.52 13.93
CA PRO A 171 -0.66 -0.04 12.97
C PRO A 171 0.62 0.77 12.84
N PHE A 172 0.53 2.11 12.78
CA PHE A 172 1.70 2.98 12.74
C PHE A 172 2.52 2.88 14.03
N LEU A 173 1.87 2.93 15.19
CA LEU A 173 2.57 2.85 16.49
C LEU A 173 3.32 1.53 16.66
N GLN A 174 2.76 0.42 16.20
CA GLN A 174 3.43 -0.87 16.22
C GLN A 174 4.66 -0.91 15.31
N LEU A 175 4.54 -0.42 14.07
CA LEU A 175 5.67 -0.32 13.15
C LEU A 175 6.77 0.60 13.67
N GLN A 176 6.40 1.74 14.25
CA GLN A 176 7.35 2.66 14.88
C GLN A 176 8.07 2.03 16.08
N ALA A 177 7.32 1.36 16.95
CA ALA A 177 7.87 0.72 18.14
C ALA A 177 8.81 -0.44 17.81
N SER A 178 8.58 -1.16 16.70
CA SER A 178 9.45 -2.23 16.24
C SER A 178 10.76 -1.75 15.64
N GLY A 179 10.87 -0.45 15.30
CA GLY A 179 12.02 0.08 14.58
C GLY A 179 12.12 -0.36 13.11
N SER A 180 11.06 -0.98 12.57
CA SER A 180 11.03 -1.52 11.21
C SER A 180 10.51 -0.50 10.17
N LEU A 181 10.20 0.71 10.59
CA LEU A 181 9.72 1.80 9.73
C LEU A 181 10.74 2.94 9.74
N ASP A 182 11.21 3.34 8.57
CA ASP A 182 12.22 4.37 8.44
C ASP A 182 11.62 5.74 8.10
N ARG A 183 10.59 5.76 7.23
CA ARG A 183 10.02 7.02 6.72
C ARG A 183 8.51 6.95 6.57
N VAL A 184 7.88 8.12 6.71
CA VAL A 184 6.47 8.32 6.37
C VAL A 184 6.36 9.46 5.37
N LEU A 185 5.62 9.22 4.29
CA LEU A 185 5.18 10.24 3.35
C LEU A 185 3.77 10.68 3.72
N LEU A 186 3.59 11.91 4.15
CA LEU A 186 2.28 12.49 4.38
C LEU A 186 1.82 13.22 3.11
N LEU A 187 0.65 12.84 2.59
CA LEU A 187 0.09 13.44 1.36
C LEU A 187 -0.82 14.63 1.67
N ARG A 188 -0.91 15.58 0.73
CA ARG A 188 -1.68 16.84 0.86
C ARG A 188 -3.20 16.66 0.86
N GLY A 189 -3.73 15.46 0.69
CA GLY A 189 -5.17 15.22 0.63
C GLY A 189 -5.73 15.18 -0.81
N ALA A 190 -7.06 15.03 -0.90
CA ALA A 190 -7.75 14.75 -2.16
C ALA A 190 -7.76 15.91 -3.18
N SER A 191 -7.55 17.15 -2.72
CA SER A 191 -7.45 18.33 -3.61
C SER A 191 -6.15 18.38 -4.41
N HIS A 192 -5.10 17.69 -3.93
CA HIS A 192 -3.78 17.63 -4.57
C HIS A 192 -3.26 16.19 -4.57
N PRO A 193 -3.91 15.27 -5.30
CA PRO A 193 -3.61 13.85 -5.24
C PRO A 193 -2.18 13.56 -5.73
N GLY A 194 -1.48 12.70 -4.98
CA GLY A 194 -0.09 12.32 -5.26
C GLY A 194 0.97 13.34 -4.82
N GLN A 195 0.58 14.50 -4.31
CA GLN A 195 1.54 15.48 -3.78
C GLN A 195 1.93 15.17 -2.35
N VAL A 196 3.22 15.08 -2.10
CA VAL A 196 3.79 14.91 -0.75
C VAL A 196 3.76 16.26 -0.05
N GLN A 197 3.19 16.29 1.14
CA GLN A 197 3.21 17.44 2.03
C GLN A 197 4.47 17.46 2.88
N GLU A 198 4.84 16.30 3.42
CA GLU A 198 5.93 16.15 4.37
C GLU A 198 6.54 14.74 4.27
N ILE A 199 7.84 14.65 4.48
CA ILE A 199 8.57 13.39 4.67
C ILE A 199 9.04 13.37 6.12
N LEU A 200 8.51 12.43 6.91
CA LEU A 200 8.90 12.22 8.30
C LEU A 200 9.96 11.12 8.35
N GLU A 201 11.12 11.40 8.94
CA GLU A 201 12.06 10.35 9.32
C GLU A 201 11.62 9.76 10.68
N ILE A 202 11.51 8.44 10.73
CA ILE A 202 11.07 7.72 11.92
C ILE A 202 12.31 7.17 12.62
N HIS A 203 12.59 7.70 13.80
CA HIS A 203 13.63 7.14 14.65
C HIS A 203 13.00 6.09 15.57
N PRO A 204 13.66 4.95 15.78
CA PRO A 204 13.20 4.01 16.80
C PRO A 204 13.10 4.78 18.13
N SER A 205 11.94 4.67 18.79
CA SER A 205 11.78 5.22 20.13
C SER A 205 12.90 4.64 20.99
N ALA A 206 13.75 5.49 21.56
CA ALA A 206 14.78 5.06 22.48
C ALA A 206 14.11 4.24 23.59
N SER A 207 14.19 2.91 23.47
CA SER A 207 13.82 2.03 24.56
C SER A 207 14.70 2.44 25.72
N SER A 208 14.08 2.97 26.76
CA SER A 208 14.73 3.23 28.04
C SER A 208 15.48 1.96 28.43
N SER A 209 16.79 2.01 28.28
CA SER A 209 17.70 1.09 28.93
C SER A 209 17.43 1.20 30.44
N ARG A 210 16.62 0.28 30.95
CA ARG A 210 16.61 -0.01 32.39
C ARG A 210 17.53 -1.20 32.56
N GLY A 211 18.63 -0.89 33.28
CA GLY A 211 19.62 -1.83 33.76
C GLY A 211 19.06 -2.94 34.64
#